data_cc8bd9cd9361d56814f67496dc93ecfc
#
_entry.id   cc8bd9cd9361d56814f67496dc93ecfc
#
_cell.length_a   1.000
_cell.length_b   1.000
_cell.length_c   1.000
_cell.angle_alpha   90.00
_cell.angle_beta   90.00
_cell.angle_gamma   90.00
#
_symmetry.space_group_name_H-M   'P 1'
#
loop_
_entity.id
_entity.type
_entity.pdbx_description
1 polymer ?
#
loop_
_entity_poly.entity_id
_entity_poly.type
_entity_poly.pdbx_seq_one_letter_code
_entity_poly.pdbx_strand_id
1 'polypeptide(L)'
;MKKKFVRLISAVLSAAMTLTAVPLSAFAEGEAHTHDGESNVITTPLDFREKTADESGDGWSWDYDTKTLTLDGVNIQARTDSMSVVTVPDGTEIVLNGNNTIVQTDTGKSDTYVLSAVNNKEVNCDGTMTISGDGVLNAENRSTDSMARSLGGSIILNGGTVNATGTVKTNSLEIHNDGVLNANATTASFEGVAVNVSGGITVDGNGSLTAVGCANESTLNSAILLTSNFDKISVSENGSITVPEGNAARVGIYYSGNNGDGMDAEISGGKVTAYGAKYGIYKVNLIMSGTGSVYTTGGSYAIGQTLPAIDENEFVIKGSTEFKASESAVTGEVKYNSGYYEIGGADAKTVVIKPDTSPRIILGKQTGIFKTEE
;
A
#
# COMPACT_ATOMS: atom_id res chain seq x y z
N MET A 1 -51.15 25.25 2.34
CA MET A 1 -50.57 23.90 2.34
C MET A 1 -49.28 23.91 1.53
N LYS A 2 -48.17 24.45 2.03
CA LYS A 2 -46.81 24.43 1.40
C LYS A 2 -45.80 24.73 2.52
N LYS A 3 -45.45 23.74 3.31
CA LYS A 3 -44.32 23.78 4.29
C LYS A 3 -44.12 22.39 4.90
N LYS A 4 -43.78 21.36 4.13
CA LYS A 4 -43.37 20.05 4.66
C LYS A 4 -42.47 19.21 3.72
N PHE A 5 -41.73 19.78 2.79
CA PHE A 5 -40.91 18.99 1.85
C PHE A 5 -39.41 19.34 1.82
N VAL A 6 -38.89 20.12 2.78
CA VAL A 6 -37.48 20.55 2.77
C VAL A 6 -36.63 19.87 3.86
N ARG A 7 -37.12 18.88 4.59
CA ARG A 7 -36.36 18.24 5.69
C ARG A 7 -35.92 16.79 5.45
N LEU A 8 -36.01 16.29 4.23
CA LEU A 8 -35.66 14.87 3.96
C LEU A 8 -34.39 14.67 3.09
N ILE A 9 -33.73 15.71 2.64
CA ILE A 9 -32.53 15.58 1.77
C ILE A 9 -31.22 15.81 2.53
N SER A 10 -31.26 16.38 3.73
CA SER A 10 -30.02 16.57 4.54
C SER A 10 -29.59 15.36 5.37
N ALA A 11 -30.35 14.28 5.40
CA ALA A 11 -30.05 13.13 6.26
C ALA A 11 -29.31 11.98 5.54
N VAL A 12 -29.13 12.04 4.23
CA VAL A 12 -28.52 10.93 3.46
C VAL A 12 -27.03 11.21 3.11
N LEU A 13 -26.56 12.44 3.27
CA LEU A 13 -25.15 12.79 2.95
C LEU A 13 -24.21 12.74 4.17
N SER A 14 -24.73 12.50 5.37
CA SER A 14 -23.89 12.41 6.60
C SER A 14 -23.52 10.99 7.04
N ALA A 15 -23.96 9.96 6.31
CA ALA A 15 -23.75 8.56 6.72
C ALA A 15 -22.54 7.87 6.01
N ALA A 16 -21.77 8.61 5.22
CA ALA A 16 -20.68 8.01 4.42
C ALA A 16 -19.26 8.46 4.80
N MET A 17 -19.05 9.14 5.93
CA MET A 17 -17.72 9.56 6.37
C MET A 17 -17.50 9.39 7.89
N THR A 18 -17.96 8.32 8.48
CA THR A 18 -17.34 7.84 9.71
C THR A 18 -16.44 6.68 9.34
N LEU A 19 -15.30 6.98 8.70
CA LEU A 19 -14.12 6.14 8.83
C LEU A 19 -13.68 6.38 10.29
N THR A 20 -14.23 5.60 11.21
CA THR A 20 -13.69 5.48 12.55
C THR A 20 -12.23 5.13 12.40
N ALA A 21 -11.36 5.98 12.96
CA ALA A 21 -9.99 5.60 13.23
C ALA A 21 -10.07 4.28 14.01
N VAL A 22 -9.82 3.18 13.35
CA VAL A 22 -9.70 1.88 14.00
C VAL A 22 -8.43 2.00 14.83
N PRO A 23 -8.51 1.93 16.16
CA PRO A 23 -7.28 1.88 16.96
C PRO A 23 -6.50 0.66 16.48
N LEU A 24 -5.18 0.80 16.33
CA LEU A 24 -4.23 -0.20 15.85
C LEU A 24 -4.27 -1.54 16.63
N SER A 25 -5.11 -1.67 17.63
CA SER A 25 -5.32 -2.85 18.47
C SER A 25 -6.55 -3.69 18.11
N ALA A 26 -7.31 -3.32 17.08
CA ALA A 26 -8.48 -4.08 16.64
C ALA A 26 -8.21 -4.83 15.34
N PHE A 27 -7.12 -5.59 15.26
CA PHE A 27 -7.03 -6.66 14.28
C PHE A 27 -7.89 -7.82 14.76
N ALA A 28 -8.85 -8.18 13.93
CA ALA A 28 -9.89 -9.15 14.19
C ALA A 28 -9.32 -10.43 14.81
N GLU A 29 -9.91 -10.83 15.93
CA GLU A 29 -9.92 -12.22 16.35
C GLU A 29 -10.70 -13.02 15.28
N GLY A 30 -9.97 -13.53 14.26
CA GLY A 30 -10.45 -14.65 13.49
C GLY A 30 -10.63 -15.82 14.45
N GLU A 31 -11.71 -16.58 14.32
CA GLU A 31 -11.98 -17.75 15.17
C GLU A 31 -10.72 -18.62 15.21
N ALA A 32 -10.08 -18.67 16.37
CA ALA A 32 -8.93 -19.48 16.62
C ALA A 32 -9.36 -20.95 16.46
N HIS A 33 -8.78 -21.64 15.48
CA HIS A 33 -8.67 -23.08 15.61
C HIS A 33 -7.81 -23.34 16.86
N THR A 34 -8.46 -23.72 17.95
CA THR A 34 -7.79 -24.07 19.20
C THR A 34 -6.98 -25.33 18.96
N HIS A 35 -5.71 -25.18 18.62
CA HIS A 35 -4.73 -26.16 19.02
C HIS A 35 -4.55 -25.99 20.54
N ASP A 36 -5.10 -26.90 21.32
CA ASP A 36 -4.82 -27.04 22.75
C ASP A 36 -3.38 -27.55 22.94
N GLY A 37 -2.43 -26.66 22.72
CA GLY A 37 -1.01 -26.85 22.99
C GLY A 37 -0.35 -25.49 22.95
N GLU A 38 0.40 -25.14 23.98
CA GLU A 38 1.27 -23.98 23.94
C GLU A 38 2.11 -24.05 22.65
N SER A 39 1.86 -23.16 21.69
CA SER A 39 2.66 -23.06 20.47
C SER A 39 4.10 -22.82 20.91
N ASN A 40 4.95 -23.82 20.70
CA ASN A 40 6.36 -23.71 21.06
C ASN A 40 6.98 -22.57 20.24
N VAL A 41 7.52 -21.60 20.93
CA VAL A 41 8.21 -20.47 20.26
C VAL A 41 9.53 -20.98 19.69
N ILE A 42 9.67 -20.92 18.37
CA ILE A 42 10.94 -21.20 17.69
C ILE A 42 11.85 -20.00 17.88
N THR A 43 13.00 -20.20 18.49
CA THR A 43 13.97 -19.13 18.83
C THR A 43 15.19 -19.08 17.91
N THR A 44 15.24 -19.96 16.92
CA THR A 44 16.32 -20.04 15.93
C THR A 44 15.82 -19.62 14.55
N PRO A 45 16.61 -18.86 13.78
CA PRO A 45 16.29 -18.56 12.39
C PRO A 45 16.14 -19.83 11.54
N LEU A 46 15.26 -19.77 10.54
CA LEU A 46 15.06 -20.83 9.55
C LEU A 46 15.68 -20.40 8.21
N ASP A 47 16.56 -21.24 7.67
CA ASP A 47 17.21 -21.00 6.38
C ASP A 47 16.98 -22.19 5.44
N PHE A 48 16.24 -21.93 4.36
CA PHE A 48 15.87 -22.94 3.37
C PHE A 48 16.77 -22.95 2.12
N ARG A 49 17.74 -22.05 2.01
CA ARG A 49 18.59 -21.89 0.82
C ARG A 49 19.42 -23.13 0.47
N GLU A 50 19.85 -23.88 1.48
CA GLU A 50 20.71 -25.05 1.32
C GLU A 50 20.02 -26.36 1.67
N LYS A 51 18.71 -26.33 1.87
CA LYS A 51 17.95 -27.56 2.12
C LYS A 51 17.91 -28.40 0.85
N THR A 52 18.12 -29.70 1.01
CA THR A 52 18.18 -30.68 -0.07
C THR A 52 17.16 -31.80 0.07
N ALA A 53 16.26 -31.69 1.04
CA ALA A 53 15.19 -32.62 1.32
C ALA A 53 14.04 -31.91 2.02
N ASP A 54 12.90 -32.59 2.08
CA ASP A 54 11.75 -32.16 2.85
C ASP A 54 12.09 -32.08 4.33
N GLU A 55 11.57 -31.06 4.98
CA GLU A 55 11.70 -30.85 6.41
C GLU A 55 10.39 -30.34 7.00
N SER A 56 10.20 -30.54 8.29
CA SER A 56 9.06 -29.98 9.01
C SER A 56 9.43 -29.65 10.46
N GLY A 57 8.68 -28.75 11.04
CA GLY A 57 8.80 -28.34 12.42
C GLY A 57 7.44 -27.93 12.99
N ASP A 58 7.47 -27.27 14.14
CA ASP A 58 6.25 -26.81 14.79
C ASP A 58 5.61 -25.65 14.00
N GLY A 59 4.46 -25.95 13.38
CA GLY A 59 3.70 -25.00 12.56
C GLY A 59 4.32 -24.67 11.19
N TRP A 60 5.26 -25.45 10.69
CA TRP A 60 5.78 -25.27 9.33
C TRP A 60 6.21 -26.58 8.67
N SER A 61 6.17 -26.62 7.33
CA SER A 61 6.76 -27.69 6.52
C SER A 61 7.39 -27.10 5.24
N TRP A 62 8.48 -27.75 4.81
CA TRP A 62 9.21 -27.44 3.59
C TRP A 62 9.18 -28.63 2.65
N ASP A 63 8.67 -28.43 1.44
CA ASP A 63 8.77 -29.36 0.33
C ASP A 63 9.91 -28.90 -0.58
N TYR A 64 10.94 -29.71 -0.66
CA TYR A 64 12.15 -29.39 -1.41
C TYR A 64 11.92 -29.40 -2.93
N ASP A 65 11.13 -30.35 -3.44
CA ASP A 65 10.94 -30.53 -4.88
C ASP A 65 10.13 -29.39 -5.49
N THR A 66 9.13 -28.91 -4.75
CA THR A 66 8.26 -27.79 -5.19
C THR A 66 8.74 -26.44 -4.70
N LYS A 67 9.72 -26.38 -3.81
CA LYS A 67 10.13 -25.18 -3.06
C LYS A 67 8.96 -24.50 -2.36
N THR A 68 8.12 -25.29 -1.69
CA THR A 68 6.95 -24.77 -0.99
C THR A 68 7.19 -24.76 0.52
N LEU A 69 7.07 -23.59 1.13
CA LEU A 69 7.07 -23.40 2.57
C LEU A 69 5.63 -23.22 3.04
N THR A 70 5.07 -24.20 3.72
CA THR A 70 3.75 -24.07 4.35
C THR A 70 3.92 -23.59 5.79
N LEU A 71 3.22 -22.54 6.16
CA LEU A 71 3.13 -22.00 7.51
C LEU A 71 1.71 -22.24 8.04
N ASP A 72 1.58 -22.94 9.17
CA ASP A 72 0.30 -23.31 9.78
C ASP A 72 0.38 -23.12 11.31
N GLY A 73 0.12 -21.88 11.74
CA GLY A 73 0.18 -21.52 13.16
C GLY A 73 1.61 -21.36 13.70
N VAL A 74 2.59 -21.10 12.84
CA VAL A 74 3.99 -20.96 13.27
C VAL A 74 4.19 -19.73 14.16
N ASN A 75 5.02 -19.89 15.20
CA ASN A 75 5.46 -18.80 16.07
C ASN A 75 7.00 -18.77 16.16
N ILE A 76 7.63 -17.89 15.40
CA ILE A 76 9.07 -17.70 15.39
C ILE A 76 9.40 -16.36 16.03
N GLN A 77 10.21 -16.37 17.09
CA GLN A 77 10.76 -15.16 17.72
C GLN A 77 12.25 -15.34 17.84
N ALA A 78 12.96 -14.99 16.79
CA ALA A 78 14.39 -15.24 16.70
C ALA A 78 15.18 -13.95 16.52
N ARG A 79 16.41 -13.99 17.00
CA ARG A 79 17.43 -13.01 16.66
C ARG A 79 18.28 -13.56 15.52
N THR A 80 18.51 -12.77 14.50
CA THR A 80 19.48 -13.13 13.48
C THR A 80 20.56 -12.06 13.34
N ASP A 81 21.80 -12.51 13.27
CA ASP A 81 22.95 -11.70 12.90
C ASP A 81 23.26 -11.81 11.41
N SER A 82 22.53 -12.66 10.70
CA SER A 82 22.57 -12.78 9.25
C SER A 82 21.47 -11.93 8.59
N MET A 83 20.97 -12.34 7.44
CA MET A 83 20.07 -11.53 6.63
C MET A 83 18.64 -11.50 7.19
N SER A 84 18.06 -12.65 7.53
CA SER A 84 16.64 -12.76 7.87
C SER A 84 16.39 -13.81 8.95
N VAL A 85 15.27 -13.67 9.65
CA VAL A 85 14.75 -14.71 10.55
C VAL A 85 14.32 -15.93 9.75
N VAL A 86 13.61 -15.70 8.64
CA VAL A 86 13.28 -16.74 7.67
C VAL A 86 13.86 -16.35 6.32
N THR A 87 14.71 -17.21 5.77
CA THR A 87 15.31 -17.01 4.45
C THR A 87 14.87 -18.14 3.52
N VAL A 88 14.30 -17.79 2.37
CA VAL A 88 13.87 -18.73 1.36
C VAL A 88 14.64 -18.53 0.05
N PRO A 89 14.86 -19.59 -0.75
CA PRO A 89 15.46 -19.47 -2.07
C PRO A 89 14.52 -18.77 -3.06
N ASP A 90 15.08 -18.30 -4.15
CA ASP A 90 14.33 -17.73 -5.28
C ASP A 90 13.29 -18.71 -5.84
N GLY A 91 12.10 -18.17 -6.14
CA GLY A 91 10.95 -18.92 -6.66
C GLY A 91 10.20 -19.74 -5.59
N THR A 92 10.38 -19.43 -4.31
CA THR A 92 9.63 -20.12 -3.25
C THR A 92 8.16 -19.69 -3.24
N GLU A 93 7.28 -20.68 -3.13
CA GLU A 93 5.89 -20.47 -2.73
C GLU A 93 5.75 -20.59 -1.20
N ILE A 94 5.12 -19.59 -0.57
CA ILE A 94 4.80 -19.59 0.86
C ILE A 94 3.28 -19.71 1.00
N VAL A 95 2.80 -20.83 1.52
CA VAL A 95 1.38 -21.09 1.73
C VAL A 95 1.02 -20.75 3.17
N LEU A 96 0.12 -19.80 3.36
CA LEU A 96 -0.35 -19.39 4.68
C LEU A 96 -1.63 -20.11 5.05
N ASN A 97 -1.57 -20.88 6.15
CA ASN A 97 -2.72 -21.46 6.84
C ASN A 97 -2.79 -20.90 8.27
N GLY A 98 -3.99 -20.55 8.74
CA GLY A 98 -4.16 -20.04 10.11
C GLY A 98 -3.38 -18.74 10.40
N ASN A 99 -2.99 -18.54 11.64
CA ASN A 99 -2.31 -17.35 12.11
C ASN A 99 -0.82 -17.62 12.35
N ASN A 100 0.05 -16.98 11.59
CA ASN A 100 1.48 -17.14 11.64
C ASN A 100 2.16 -15.88 12.18
N THR A 101 3.17 -16.03 13.01
CA THR A 101 3.92 -14.92 13.59
C THR A 101 5.41 -15.17 13.43
N ILE A 102 6.10 -14.21 12.81
CA ILE A 102 7.56 -14.21 12.67
C ILE A 102 8.08 -12.87 13.18
N VAL A 103 8.90 -12.91 14.22
CA VAL A 103 9.46 -11.72 14.87
C VAL A 103 10.98 -11.75 14.82
N GLN A 104 11.54 -10.71 14.22
CA GLN A 104 12.94 -10.36 14.40
C GLN A 104 13.06 -9.63 15.75
N THR A 105 13.63 -10.29 16.74
CA THR A 105 13.95 -9.65 18.02
C THR A 105 15.14 -8.69 17.85
N ASP A 106 15.26 -7.71 18.75
CA ASP A 106 16.30 -6.68 18.62
C ASP A 106 17.71 -7.27 18.50
N THR A 107 18.45 -6.82 17.50
CA THR A 107 19.78 -7.36 17.19
C THR A 107 20.89 -6.32 17.31
N GLY A 108 20.56 -5.05 17.38
CA GLY A 108 21.54 -3.98 17.21
C GLY A 108 22.26 -4.05 15.85
N LYS A 109 21.68 -4.77 14.85
CA LYS A 109 22.18 -4.80 13.46
C LYS A 109 21.19 -4.16 12.52
N SER A 110 21.68 -3.24 11.70
CA SER A 110 20.98 -2.68 10.56
C SER A 110 20.82 -3.72 9.43
N ASP A 111 19.88 -3.48 8.53
CA ASP A 111 19.67 -4.26 7.30
C ASP A 111 19.20 -5.72 7.49
N THR A 112 18.55 -6.05 8.60
CA THR A 112 17.97 -7.38 8.80
C THR A 112 16.49 -7.40 8.44
N TYR A 113 16.04 -8.54 7.90
CA TYR A 113 14.66 -8.79 7.51
C TYR A 113 14.00 -9.81 8.46
N VAL A 114 12.69 -9.78 8.50
CA VAL A 114 11.90 -10.85 9.13
C VAL A 114 11.82 -12.04 8.17
N LEU A 115 11.45 -11.80 6.92
CA LEU A 115 11.33 -12.81 5.88
C LEU A 115 11.94 -12.26 4.58
N SER A 116 12.79 -13.02 3.92
CA SER A 116 13.33 -12.63 2.62
C SER A 116 13.52 -13.78 1.65
N ALA A 117 13.34 -13.47 0.35
CA ALA A 117 13.72 -14.32 -0.75
C ALA A 117 15.08 -13.91 -1.31
N VAL A 118 15.92 -14.88 -1.62
CA VAL A 118 17.31 -14.68 -2.03
C VAL A 118 17.61 -15.43 -3.31
N ASN A 119 18.17 -14.73 -4.28
CA ASN A 119 18.67 -15.35 -5.51
C ASN A 119 20.13 -15.79 -5.28
N ASN A 120 20.38 -17.09 -5.40
CA ASN A 120 21.66 -17.70 -5.10
C ASN A 120 22.13 -17.59 -3.63
N LYS A 121 23.37 -17.98 -3.37
CA LYS A 121 23.97 -17.97 -2.02
C LYS A 121 24.42 -16.59 -1.55
N GLU A 122 24.17 -15.55 -2.34
CA GLU A 122 24.61 -14.20 -2.02
C GLU A 122 23.66 -13.48 -1.03
N VAL A 123 24.18 -12.43 -0.41
CA VAL A 123 23.54 -11.70 0.71
C VAL A 123 22.50 -10.69 0.22
N ASN A 124 22.08 -10.75 -1.05
CA ASN A 124 21.13 -9.80 -1.62
C ASN A 124 19.70 -10.38 -1.61
N CYS A 125 18.76 -9.63 -1.07
CA CYS A 125 17.34 -9.96 -1.12
C CYS A 125 16.78 -9.60 -2.50
N ASP A 126 17.16 -10.35 -3.54
CA ASP A 126 16.77 -10.13 -4.93
C ASP A 126 16.01 -11.33 -5.54
N GLY A 127 15.76 -12.35 -4.74
CA GLY A 127 14.90 -13.47 -5.12
C GLY A 127 13.43 -13.10 -5.11
N THR A 128 12.61 -13.94 -5.71
CA THR A 128 11.15 -13.82 -5.76
C THR A 128 10.50 -14.80 -4.81
N MET A 129 9.48 -14.38 -4.09
CA MET A 129 8.59 -15.24 -3.33
C MET A 129 7.13 -14.96 -3.69
N THR A 130 6.35 -16.02 -3.80
CA THR A 130 4.90 -15.95 -3.93
C THR A 130 4.27 -16.33 -2.59
N ILE A 131 3.38 -15.49 -2.08
CA ILE A 131 2.64 -15.75 -0.84
C ILE A 131 1.19 -16.02 -1.23
N SER A 132 0.65 -17.16 -0.80
CA SER A 132 -0.69 -17.63 -1.12
C SER A 132 -1.39 -18.21 0.13
N GLY A 133 -2.60 -18.74 -0.05
CA GLY A 133 -3.41 -19.30 1.04
C GLY A 133 -4.44 -18.31 1.58
N ASP A 134 -5.10 -18.66 2.67
CA ASP A 134 -6.14 -17.87 3.33
C ASP A 134 -5.76 -17.41 4.75
N GLY A 135 -4.56 -17.78 5.19
CA GLY A 135 -4.03 -17.45 6.51
C GLY A 135 -3.49 -16.04 6.64
N VAL A 136 -2.97 -15.76 7.82
CA VAL A 136 -2.38 -14.47 8.20
C VAL A 136 -0.90 -14.66 8.54
N LEU A 137 -0.04 -13.78 8.04
CA LEU A 137 1.35 -13.65 8.45
C LEU A 137 1.56 -12.30 9.16
N ASN A 138 1.97 -12.33 10.43
CA ASN A 138 2.44 -11.17 11.15
C ASN A 138 3.97 -11.17 11.14
N ALA A 139 4.57 -10.29 10.34
CA ALA A 139 6.01 -10.15 10.17
C ALA A 139 6.49 -8.87 10.86
N GLU A 140 7.06 -9.00 12.07
CA GLU A 140 7.45 -7.86 12.90
C GLU A 140 8.96 -7.76 13.07
N ASN A 141 9.55 -6.64 12.71
CA ASN A 141 10.95 -6.31 13.02
C ASN A 141 10.99 -5.37 14.23
N ARG A 142 11.50 -5.87 15.37
CA ARG A 142 11.68 -5.12 16.62
C ARG A 142 13.06 -4.50 16.77
N SER A 143 13.87 -4.53 15.73
CA SER A 143 15.16 -3.84 15.77
C SER A 143 14.96 -2.34 16.01
N THR A 144 15.76 -1.78 16.89
CA THR A 144 15.83 -0.34 17.18
C THR A 144 16.80 0.40 16.29
N ASP A 145 17.60 -0.30 15.51
CA ASP A 145 18.51 0.30 14.53
C ASP A 145 17.75 0.84 13.30
N SER A 146 18.33 1.89 12.73
CA SER A 146 17.89 2.42 11.46
C SER A 146 17.96 1.32 10.38
N MET A 147 16.87 1.11 9.63
CA MET A 147 16.69 0.11 8.58
C MET A 147 16.06 -1.21 9.05
N ALA A 148 15.21 -1.19 10.07
CA ALA A 148 14.35 -2.32 10.39
C ALA A 148 13.46 -2.68 9.18
N ARG A 149 13.64 -3.88 8.61
CA ARG A 149 12.91 -4.37 7.44
C ARG A 149 12.07 -5.58 7.79
N SER A 150 10.84 -5.60 7.31
CA SER A 150 9.94 -6.76 7.50
C SER A 150 10.09 -7.78 6.39
N LEU A 151 9.93 -7.38 5.14
CA LEU A 151 9.99 -8.27 3.99
C LEU A 151 11.06 -7.81 2.99
N GLY A 152 11.69 -8.76 2.28
CA GLY A 152 12.70 -8.50 1.26
C GLY A 152 12.65 -9.45 0.07
N GLY A 153 13.03 -8.96 -1.12
CA GLY A 153 12.94 -9.67 -2.39
C GLY A 153 11.86 -9.11 -3.30
N SER A 154 11.56 -9.76 -4.40
CA SER A 154 10.34 -9.53 -5.20
C SER A 154 9.19 -10.28 -4.56
N ILE A 155 8.05 -9.64 -4.38
CA ILE A 155 6.92 -10.19 -3.64
C ILE A 155 5.69 -10.27 -4.54
N ILE A 156 5.13 -11.46 -4.67
CA ILE A 156 3.84 -11.71 -5.31
C ILE A 156 2.90 -12.21 -4.21
N LEU A 157 1.88 -11.43 -3.87
CA LEU A 157 0.87 -11.79 -2.88
C LEU A 157 -0.41 -12.17 -3.61
N ASN A 158 -0.70 -13.47 -3.65
CA ASN A 158 -1.80 -14.05 -4.42
C ASN A 158 -2.91 -14.62 -3.53
N GLY A 159 -3.09 -14.09 -2.36
CA GLY A 159 -4.04 -14.46 -1.33
C GLY A 159 -3.46 -14.25 0.06
N GLY A 160 -4.28 -14.48 1.09
CA GLY A 160 -3.90 -14.29 2.48
C GLY A 160 -3.67 -12.84 2.90
N THR A 161 -3.35 -12.66 4.17
CA THR A 161 -3.08 -11.35 4.75
C THR A 161 -1.68 -11.31 5.33
N VAL A 162 -0.90 -10.30 4.93
CA VAL A 162 0.43 -10.02 5.50
C VAL A 162 0.40 -8.70 6.25
N ASN A 163 0.65 -8.76 7.55
CA ASN A 163 0.84 -7.59 8.41
C ASN A 163 2.34 -7.41 8.65
N ALA A 164 2.92 -6.41 8.03
CA ALA A 164 4.34 -6.14 8.05
C ALA A 164 4.66 -4.93 8.94
N THR A 165 5.43 -5.12 10.00
CA THR A 165 5.92 -4.04 10.88
C THR A 165 7.42 -3.86 10.66
N GLY A 166 7.82 -2.69 10.21
CA GLY A 166 9.12 -2.39 9.60
C GLY A 166 8.96 -2.10 8.11
N THR A 167 10.04 -1.72 7.43
CA THR A 167 9.97 -1.44 5.99
C THR A 167 9.84 -2.73 5.17
N VAL A 168 8.82 -2.80 4.32
CA VAL A 168 8.79 -3.74 3.19
C VAL A 168 9.72 -3.19 2.12
N LYS A 169 10.91 -3.79 1.94
CA LYS A 169 11.85 -3.41 0.90
C LYS A 169 11.84 -4.45 -0.21
N THR A 170 11.33 -4.09 -1.35
CA THR A 170 11.10 -5.03 -2.45
C THR A 170 11.60 -4.49 -3.79
N ASN A 171 11.98 -5.38 -4.68
CA ASN A 171 12.30 -5.02 -6.05
C ASN A 171 11.02 -4.82 -6.87
N SER A 172 10.04 -5.73 -6.73
CA SER A 172 8.69 -5.57 -7.28
C SER A 172 7.65 -6.01 -6.27
N LEU A 173 6.48 -5.41 -6.29
CA LEU A 173 5.35 -5.77 -5.45
C LEU A 173 4.12 -6.01 -6.33
N GLU A 174 3.63 -7.23 -6.31
CA GLU A 174 2.41 -7.62 -7.00
C GLU A 174 1.41 -8.15 -5.99
N ILE A 175 0.20 -7.64 -6.00
CA ILE A 175 -0.90 -8.04 -5.11
C ILE A 175 -2.11 -8.35 -5.96
N HIS A 176 -2.48 -9.62 -6.01
CA HIS A 176 -3.52 -10.15 -6.86
C HIS A 176 -4.66 -10.76 -6.05
N ASN A 177 -5.80 -10.95 -6.70
CA ASN A 177 -6.97 -11.63 -6.13
C ASN A 177 -7.42 -10.99 -4.80
N ASP A 178 -7.43 -11.76 -3.71
CA ASP A 178 -7.81 -11.31 -2.36
C ASP A 178 -6.59 -11.09 -1.44
N GLY A 179 -5.39 -10.95 -2.02
CA GLY A 179 -4.16 -10.68 -1.27
C GLY A 179 -4.21 -9.33 -0.54
N VAL A 180 -3.82 -9.31 0.73
CA VAL A 180 -3.81 -8.09 1.57
C VAL A 180 -2.43 -7.86 2.17
N LEU A 181 -1.82 -6.72 1.87
CA LEU A 181 -0.59 -6.26 2.51
C LEU A 181 -0.86 -5.00 3.36
N ASN A 182 -0.67 -5.13 4.66
CA ASN A 182 -0.69 -4.02 5.62
C ASN A 182 0.74 -3.73 6.08
N ALA A 183 1.35 -2.68 5.56
CA ALA A 183 2.73 -2.29 5.86
C ALA A 183 2.75 -1.08 6.81
N ASN A 184 3.41 -1.24 7.97
CA ASN A 184 3.52 -0.21 8.99
C ASN A 184 5.01 0.10 9.26
N ALA A 185 5.42 1.33 8.98
CA ALA A 185 6.75 1.80 9.36
C ALA A 185 6.85 2.00 10.88
N THR A 186 8.03 1.71 11.41
CA THR A 186 8.43 2.05 12.78
C THR A 186 9.41 3.24 12.77
N THR A 187 9.74 3.79 13.91
CA THR A 187 10.78 4.82 14.02
C THR A 187 12.17 4.32 13.59
N ALA A 188 12.39 3.01 13.64
CA ALA A 188 13.59 2.34 13.15
C ALA A 188 13.53 1.97 11.65
N SER A 189 12.40 2.13 10.99
CA SER A 189 12.27 1.91 9.54
C SER A 189 13.13 2.92 8.76
N PHE A 190 13.65 2.48 7.61
CA PHE A 190 14.43 3.33 6.73
C PHE A 190 13.64 4.61 6.37
N GLU A 191 14.12 5.76 6.79
CA GLU A 191 13.49 7.08 6.59
C GLU A 191 11.99 7.14 6.97
N GLY A 192 11.50 6.24 7.83
CA GLY A 192 10.08 6.16 8.18
C GLY A 192 9.17 5.61 7.08
N VAL A 193 9.74 4.90 6.11
CA VAL A 193 9.03 4.36 4.93
C VAL A 193 8.42 3.00 5.27
N ALA A 194 7.13 2.82 4.96
CA ALA A 194 6.46 1.53 5.11
C ALA A 194 6.74 0.59 3.94
N VAL A 195 6.69 1.10 2.70
CA VAL A 195 6.94 0.33 1.48
C VAL A 195 7.97 1.05 0.61
N ASN A 196 9.11 0.43 0.39
CA ASN A 196 10.19 0.92 -0.48
C ASN A 196 10.35 -0.04 -1.66
N VAL A 197 10.04 0.42 -2.86
CA VAL A 197 10.06 -0.37 -4.09
C VAL A 197 11.09 0.19 -5.05
N SER A 198 11.98 -0.66 -5.55
CA SER A 198 12.94 -0.29 -6.59
C SER A 198 12.46 -0.64 -8.01
N GLY A 199 11.34 -1.30 -8.15
CA GLY A 199 10.62 -1.62 -9.38
C GLY A 199 9.16 -1.15 -9.32
N GLY A 200 8.26 -1.90 -9.93
CA GLY A 200 6.84 -1.56 -10.03
C GLY A 200 5.99 -2.03 -8.87
N ILE A 201 4.79 -1.47 -8.79
CA ILE A 201 3.70 -1.95 -7.94
C ILE A 201 2.51 -2.30 -8.85
N THR A 202 2.02 -3.53 -8.74
CA THR A 202 0.78 -3.97 -9.39
C THR A 202 -0.22 -4.39 -8.32
N VAL A 203 -1.44 -3.86 -8.39
CA VAL A 203 -2.55 -4.26 -7.51
C VAL A 203 -3.80 -4.47 -8.37
N ASP A 204 -4.29 -5.68 -8.42
CA ASP A 204 -5.47 -6.03 -9.21
C ASP A 204 -6.40 -7.05 -8.52
N GLY A 205 -7.43 -7.47 -9.19
CA GLY A 205 -8.47 -8.31 -8.58
C GLY A 205 -9.12 -7.56 -7.42
N ASN A 206 -9.13 -8.18 -6.23
CA ASN A 206 -9.51 -7.54 -4.98
C ASN A 206 -8.28 -7.24 -4.10
N GLY A 207 -7.08 -7.26 -4.68
CA GLY A 207 -5.82 -7.03 -3.98
C GLY A 207 -5.80 -5.69 -3.24
N SER A 208 -5.18 -5.64 -2.08
CA SER A 208 -5.15 -4.45 -1.24
C SER A 208 -3.77 -4.19 -0.63
N LEU A 209 -3.27 -2.97 -0.83
CA LEU A 209 -2.08 -2.44 -0.17
C LEU A 209 -2.48 -1.30 0.77
N THR A 210 -2.20 -1.45 2.05
CA THR A 210 -2.26 -0.36 3.02
C THR A 210 -0.86 -0.04 3.52
N ALA A 211 -0.43 1.22 3.43
CA ALA A 211 0.89 1.65 3.87
C ALA A 211 0.80 2.82 4.86
N VAL A 212 1.37 2.65 6.04
CA VAL A 212 1.42 3.67 7.09
C VAL A 212 2.88 4.02 7.36
N GLY A 213 3.30 5.17 6.89
CA GLY A 213 4.63 5.72 7.19
C GLY A 213 4.68 6.39 8.56
N CYS A 214 5.85 6.49 9.16
CA CYS A 214 6.03 7.22 10.40
C CYS A 214 6.74 8.56 10.20
N ALA A 215 6.63 9.46 11.18
CA ALA A 215 7.34 10.72 11.17
C ALA A 215 8.86 10.47 11.24
N ASN A 216 9.59 11.16 10.38
CA ASN A 216 11.05 11.12 10.35
C ASN A 216 11.57 12.54 10.01
N GLU A 217 12.80 12.85 10.39
CA GLU A 217 13.43 14.14 10.11
C GLU A 217 13.78 14.33 8.62
N SER A 218 13.76 13.27 7.81
CA SER A 218 13.96 13.37 6.36
C SER A 218 12.95 14.34 5.73
N THR A 219 13.43 15.17 4.83
CA THR A 219 12.63 16.22 4.21
C THR A 219 11.48 15.72 3.35
N LEU A 220 11.56 14.48 2.87
CA LEU A 220 10.58 13.85 1.97
C LEU A 220 10.31 12.39 2.34
N ASN A 221 10.25 12.07 3.65
CA ASN A 221 9.82 10.74 4.06
C ASN A 221 8.40 10.45 3.56
N SER A 222 8.15 9.20 3.18
CA SER A 222 6.90 8.80 2.54
C SER A 222 6.39 7.47 3.08
N ALA A 223 5.09 7.23 2.98
CA ALA A 223 4.54 5.92 3.29
C ALA A 223 4.94 4.90 2.22
N ILE A 224 4.84 5.28 0.94
CA ILE A 224 5.29 4.49 -0.21
C ILE A 224 6.37 5.28 -0.93
N LEU A 225 7.56 4.69 -1.06
CA LEU A 225 8.72 5.23 -1.76
C LEU A 225 9.04 4.39 -2.98
N LEU A 226 9.12 5.03 -4.14
CA LEU A 226 9.48 4.45 -5.42
C LEU A 226 10.84 5.01 -5.84
N THR A 227 11.78 4.14 -6.20
CA THR A 227 13.19 4.56 -6.40
C THR A 227 13.74 4.30 -7.80
N SER A 228 13.09 3.47 -8.63
CA SER A 228 13.52 3.16 -10.01
C SER A 228 12.81 4.00 -11.06
N ASN A 229 13.49 4.21 -12.18
CA ASN A 229 12.99 4.99 -13.32
C ASN A 229 12.28 4.15 -14.39
N PHE A 230 12.20 2.84 -14.23
CA PHE A 230 11.81 1.94 -15.32
C PHE A 230 10.46 1.26 -15.14
N ASP A 231 9.84 1.43 -13.99
CA ASP A 231 8.63 0.73 -13.62
C ASP A 231 7.48 1.69 -13.31
N LYS A 232 6.30 1.15 -13.12
CA LYS A 232 5.08 1.91 -12.91
C LYS A 232 4.27 1.38 -11.73
N ILE A 233 3.34 2.19 -11.26
CA ILE A 233 2.21 1.73 -10.45
C ILE A 233 1.09 1.33 -11.42
N SER A 234 0.53 0.13 -11.25
CA SER A 234 -0.64 -0.33 -11.97
C SER A 234 -1.73 -0.71 -10.97
N VAL A 235 -2.90 -0.07 -11.06
CA VAL A 235 -4.06 -0.39 -10.22
C VAL A 235 -5.25 -0.62 -11.13
N SER A 236 -5.74 -1.85 -11.16
CA SER A 236 -6.81 -2.25 -12.06
C SER A 236 -7.89 -3.05 -11.35
N GLU A 237 -8.99 -3.29 -12.02
CA GLU A 237 -10.16 -4.03 -11.52
C GLU A 237 -10.68 -3.42 -10.20
N ASN A 238 -10.63 -4.17 -9.09
CA ASN A 238 -11.01 -3.70 -7.76
C ASN A 238 -9.79 -3.47 -6.85
N GLY A 239 -8.57 -3.53 -7.42
CA GLY A 239 -7.34 -3.33 -6.67
C GLY A 239 -7.31 -2.00 -5.91
N SER A 240 -6.68 -1.97 -4.75
CA SER A 240 -6.63 -0.75 -3.94
C SER A 240 -5.26 -0.47 -3.34
N ILE A 241 -4.85 0.79 -3.39
CA ILE A 241 -3.70 1.32 -2.64
C ILE A 241 -4.21 2.38 -1.68
N THR A 242 -3.91 2.23 -0.40
CA THR A 242 -4.34 3.16 0.65
C THR A 242 -3.17 3.61 1.51
N VAL A 243 -2.93 4.90 1.54
CA VAL A 243 -2.20 5.57 2.60
C VAL A 243 -3.22 6.35 3.41
N PRO A 244 -3.54 5.90 4.64
CA PRO A 244 -4.71 6.39 5.37
C PRO A 244 -4.51 7.81 5.92
N GLU A 245 -5.61 8.45 6.26
CA GLU A 245 -5.61 9.67 7.06
C GLU A 245 -4.97 9.39 8.44
N GLY A 246 -4.17 10.34 8.93
CA GLY A 246 -3.39 10.15 10.15
C GLY A 246 -2.03 9.51 9.92
N ASN A 247 -1.71 9.11 8.69
CA ASN A 247 -0.34 8.76 8.31
C ASN A 247 0.62 9.90 8.68
N ALA A 248 1.69 9.58 9.41
CA ALA A 248 2.63 10.58 9.93
C ALA A 248 3.72 10.95 8.92
N ALA A 249 3.85 10.25 7.81
CA ALA A 249 4.80 10.58 6.76
C ALA A 249 4.44 11.91 6.07
N ARG A 250 5.46 12.63 5.60
CA ARG A 250 5.27 13.92 4.91
C ARG A 250 4.62 13.74 3.54
N VAL A 251 4.91 12.63 2.87
CA VAL A 251 4.36 12.29 1.56
C VAL A 251 3.64 10.94 1.65
N GLY A 252 2.47 10.84 1.04
CA GLY A 252 1.76 9.57 0.93
C GLY A 252 2.48 8.63 -0.03
N ILE A 253 2.51 8.97 -1.32
CA ILE A 253 3.19 8.22 -2.38
C ILE A 253 4.22 9.13 -3.04
N TYR A 254 5.48 8.72 -3.07
CA TYR A 254 6.59 9.51 -3.56
C TYR A 254 7.50 8.73 -4.51
N TYR A 255 7.83 9.35 -5.62
CA TYR A 255 8.89 8.89 -6.51
C TYR A 255 10.16 9.73 -6.29
N SER A 256 11.25 9.08 -5.89
CA SER A 256 12.53 9.74 -5.58
C SER A 256 13.56 9.70 -6.72
N GLY A 257 13.22 9.06 -7.84
CA GLY A 257 14.16 8.94 -8.96
C GLY A 257 14.54 10.29 -9.59
N ASN A 258 15.63 10.28 -10.36
CA ASN A 258 16.23 11.48 -10.93
C ASN A 258 15.60 11.90 -12.27
N ASN A 259 14.64 11.18 -12.78
CA ASN A 259 13.91 11.59 -13.99
C ASN A 259 13.05 12.79 -13.68
N GLY A 260 13.26 13.88 -14.42
CA GLY A 260 12.45 15.09 -14.30
C GLY A 260 10.97 14.88 -14.59
N ASP A 261 10.63 13.80 -15.30
CA ASP A 261 9.30 13.52 -15.82
C ASP A 261 8.39 12.74 -14.83
N GLY A 262 8.92 12.35 -13.66
CA GLY A 262 8.14 11.54 -12.70
C GLY A 262 8.03 10.05 -13.08
N MET A 263 7.23 9.31 -12.34
CA MET A 263 6.90 7.88 -12.56
C MET A 263 5.42 7.74 -12.87
N ASP A 264 5.08 6.88 -13.82
CA ASP A 264 3.69 6.68 -14.24
C ASP A 264 2.91 5.81 -13.25
N ALA A 265 1.67 6.20 -12.97
CA ALA A 265 0.68 5.42 -12.25
C ALA A 265 -0.55 5.25 -13.14
N GLU A 266 -0.72 4.04 -13.68
CA GLU A 266 -1.88 3.64 -14.49
C GLU A 266 -3.00 3.14 -13.58
N ILE A 267 -4.12 3.86 -13.53
CA ILE A 267 -5.26 3.53 -12.68
C ILE A 267 -6.48 3.32 -13.58
N SER A 268 -6.75 2.06 -13.93
CA SER A 268 -7.74 1.71 -14.94
C SER A 268 -9.07 1.15 -14.39
N GLY A 269 -9.12 0.75 -13.13
CA GLY A 269 -10.32 0.17 -12.53
C GLY A 269 -10.35 0.19 -11.01
N GLY A 270 -9.19 0.36 -10.40
CA GLY A 270 -9.04 0.32 -8.96
C GLY A 270 -9.12 1.68 -8.28
N LYS A 271 -8.70 1.71 -7.02
CA LYS A 271 -8.76 2.90 -6.18
C LYS A 271 -7.40 3.22 -5.55
N VAL A 272 -6.98 4.48 -5.64
CA VAL A 272 -5.84 5.00 -4.89
C VAL A 272 -6.31 6.05 -3.90
N THR A 273 -5.97 5.86 -2.63
CA THR A 273 -6.17 6.85 -1.57
C THR A 273 -4.81 7.21 -0.98
N ALA A 274 -4.43 8.47 -1.00
CA ALA A 274 -3.12 8.90 -0.53
C ALA A 274 -3.20 10.14 0.36
N TYR A 275 -2.81 9.98 1.61
CA TYR A 275 -2.68 11.05 2.57
C TYR A 275 -1.21 11.31 2.91
N GLY A 276 -0.81 12.58 2.98
CA GLY A 276 0.52 12.98 3.43
C GLY A 276 0.48 14.32 4.16
N ALA A 277 1.29 14.49 5.19
CA ALA A 277 1.33 15.73 5.97
C ALA A 277 1.71 16.96 5.12
N LYS A 278 2.44 16.77 4.02
CA LYS A 278 2.83 17.81 3.08
C LYS A 278 2.25 17.57 1.67
N TYR A 279 2.42 16.37 1.13
CA TYR A 279 1.92 15.97 -0.19
C TYR A 279 1.19 14.63 -0.09
N GLY A 280 0.02 14.51 -0.71
CA GLY A 280 -0.63 13.21 -0.86
C GLY A 280 0.13 12.33 -1.85
N ILE A 281 0.34 12.85 -3.07
CA ILE A 281 1.10 12.21 -4.15
C ILE A 281 2.14 13.21 -4.68
N TYR A 282 3.39 12.77 -4.86
CA TYR A 282 4.46 13.65 -5.31
C TYR A 282 5.39 12.99 -6.32
N LYS A 283 5.61 13.64 -7.46
CA LYS A 283 6.39 13.16 -8.61
C LYS A 283 5.88 11.83 -9.22
N VAL A 284 4.58 11.61 -9.18
CA VAL A 284 3.93 10.46 -9.80
C VAL A 284 2.90 10.96 -10.80
N ASN A 285 3.04 10.58 -12.06
CA ASN A 285 2.13 10.94 -13.13
C ASN A 285 0.89 10.05 -13.07
N LEU A 286 -0.29 10.65 -13.08
CA LEU A 286 -1.55 9.92 -13.05
C LEU A 286 -2.07 9.68 -14.46
N ILE A 287 -2.17 8.42 -14.87
CA ILE A 287 -2.76 7.97 -16.13
C ILE A 287 -4.07 7.27 -15.79
N MET A 288 -5.19 7.99 -15.98
CA MET A 288 -6.51 7.54 -15.55
C MET A 288 -7.29 6.95 -16.73
N SER A 289 -7.94 5.80 -16.51
CA SER A 289 -8.85 5.20 -17.49
C SER A 289 -9.93 4.34 -16.80
N GLY A 290 -10.94 3.92 -17.55
CA GLY A 290 -11.99 3.01 -17.09
C GLY A 290 -12.73 3.54 -15.85
N THR A 291 -12.81 2.72 -14.81
CA THR A 291 -13.48 3.05 -13.53
C THR A 291 -12.51 3.49 -12.44
N GLY A 292 -11.23 3.71 -12.78
CA GLY A 292 -10.19 4.11 -11.83
C GLY A 292 -10.54 5.38 -11.05
N SER A 293 -10.13 5.44 -9.80
CA SER A 293 -10.39 6.61 -8.95
C SER A 293 -9.22 6.94 -8.03
N VAL A 294 -9.00 8.23 -7.79
CA VAL A 294 -7.99 8.75 -6.88
C VAL A 294 -8.62 9.70 -5.88
N TYR A 295 -8.32 9.51 -4.61
CA TYR A 295 -8.56 10.46 -3.54
C TYR A 295 -7.23 10.80 -2.87
N THR A 296 -6.86 12.06 -2.84
CA THR A 296 -5.57 12.44 -2.26
C THR A 296 -5.65 13.76 -1.50
N THR A 297 -4.91 13.83 -0.40
CA THR A 297 -4.87 15.00 0.49
C THR A 297 -3.46 15.26 0.97
N GLY A 298 -3.05 16.52 0.94
CA GLY A 298 -1.75 16.97 1.45
C GLY A 298 -1.81 18.35 2.07
N GLY A 299 -1.07 18.58 3.15
CA GLY A 299 -1.06 19.85 3.87
C GLY A 299 -0.58 21.06 3.05
N SER A 300 0.28 20.84 2.06
CA SER A 300 0.67 21.86 1.07
C SER A 300 -0.06 21.65 -0.24
N TYR A 301 0.04 20.44 -0.82
CA TYR A 301 -0.62 20.06 -2.07
C TYR A 301 -1.12 18.64 -2.01
N ALA A 302 -2.31 18.38 -2.54
CA ALA A 302 -2.78 17.01 -2.71
C ALA A 302 -1.89 16.24 -3.68
N ILE A 303 -1.58 16.87 -4.83
CA ILE A 303 -0.74 16.30 -5.89
C ILE A 303 0.26 17.36 -6.32
N GLY A 304 1.53 16.99 -6.42
CA GLY A 304 2.58 17.91 -6.84
C GLY A 304 3.62 17.26 -7.74
N GLN A 305 4.15 18.06 -8.69
CA GLN A 305 5.16 17.68 -9.68
C GLN A 305 4.79 16.42 -10.45
N THR A 306 3.60 16.44 -11.08
CA THR A 306 3.09 15.35 -11.92
C THR A 306 2.82 15.88 -13.33
N LEU A 307 2.74 14.98 -14.30
CA LEU A 307 2.20 15.25 -15.63
C LEU A 307 0.92 14.40 -15.79
N PRO A 308 -0.26 14.96 -15.55
CA PRO A 308 -1.49 14.17 -15.62
C PRO A 308 -1.82 13.84 -17.08
N ALA A 309 -2.17 12.57 -17.34
CA ALA A 309 -2.80 12.10 -18.56
C ALA A 309 -4.24 11.69 -18.26
N ILE A 310 -5.07 12.67 -17.90
CA ILE A 310 -6.46 12.47 -17.50
C ILE A 310 -7.34 13.05 -18.58
N ASP A 311 -8.20 12.24 -19.17
CA ASP A 311 -9.20 12.70 -20.12
C ASP A 311 -10.35 13.39 -19.36
N GLU A 312 -10.39 14.73 -19.42
CA GLU A 312 -11.41 15.53 -18.75
C GLU A 312 -12.84 15.26 -19.27
N ASN A 313 -12.99 14.59 -20.42
CA ASN A 313 -14.31 14.15 -20.90
C ASN A 313 -14.81 12.87 -20.22
N GLU A 314 -13.90 12.10 -19.65
CA GLU A 314 -14.20 10.83 -18.98
C GLU A 314 -14.14 10.92 -17.46
N PHE A 315 -13.44 11.91 -16.91
CA PHE A 315 -13.22 12.07 -15.48
C PHE A 315 -13.63 13.45 -14.97
N VAL A 316 -14.15 13.47 -13.74
CA VAL A 316 -14.40 14.68 -12.97
C VAL A 316 -13.29 14.88 -11.96
N ILE A 317 -12.65 16.07 -11.99
CA ILE A 317 -11.61 16.46 -11.05
C ILE A 317 -12.18 17.54 -10.14
N LYS A 318 -12.34 17.22 -8.84
CA LYS A 318 -12.83 18.15 -7.82
C LYS A 318 -11.83 18.28 -6.70
N GLY A 319 -11.83 19.40 -6.03
CA GLY A 319 -10.89 19.64 -4.95
C GLY A 319 -11.35 20.66 -3.93
N SER A 320 -10.51 20.88 -2.94
CA SER A 320 -10.67 21.85 -1.87
C SER A 320 -9.32 22.49 -1.55
N THR A 321 -9.34 23.76 -1.14
CA THR A 321 -8.15 24.49 -0.67
C THR A 321 -7.80 24.19 0.78
N GLU A 322 -8.66 23.49 1.51
CA GLU A 322 -8.41 23.10 2.91
C GLU A 322 -7.82 21.70 3.00
N PHE A 323 -6.89 21.55 3.92
CA PHE A 323 -6.25 20.25 4.22
C PHE A 323 -7.24 19.24 4.83
N LYS A 324 -8.19 19.73 5.61
CA LYS A 324 -9.34 18.96 6.08
C LYS A 324 -10.57 19.74 5.62
N ALA A 325 -11.47 19.06 4.94
CA ALA A 325 -12.69 19.69 4.43
C ALA A 325 -13.39 20.45 5.54
N SER A 326 -13.34 21.78 5.49
CA SER A 326 -14.09 22.66 6.38
C SER A 326 -15.22 23.32 5.58
N GLU A 327 -16.29 23.75 6.27
CA GLU A 327 -17.42 24.44 5.61
C GLU A 327 -17.01 25.76 4.93
N SER A 328 -15.85 26.31 5.29
CA SER A 328 -15.29 27.54 4.72
C SER A 328 -14.31 27.31 3.57
N ALA A 329 -14.01 26.07 3.19
CA ALA A 329 -13.12 25.77 2.11
C ALA A 329 -13.72 26.15 0.75
N VAL A 330 -12.88 26.71 -0.13
CA VAL A 330 -13.24 26.84 -1.56
C VAL A 330 -13.22 25.44 -2.16
N THR A 331 -14.37 25.00 -2.66
CA THR A 331 -14.55 23.67 -3.26
C THR A 331 -15.04 23.80 -4.70
N GLY A 332 -14.72 22.85 -5.54
CA GLY A 332 -15.19 22.83 -6.93
C GLY A 332 -14.24 22.13 -7.89
N GLU A 333 -14.31 22.53 -9.15
CA GLU A 333 -13.39 22.05 -10.19
C GLU A 333 -11.99 22.60 -9.95
N VAL A 334 -10.98 21.78 -10.14
CA VAL A 334 -9.57 22.16 -10.03
C VAL A 334 -8.93 22.18 -11.40
N LYS A 335 -7.89 23.00 -11.54
CA LYS A 335 -7.08 23.07 -12.76
C LYS A 335 -5.64 22.68 -12.44
N TYR A 336 -4.99 22.06 -13.41
CA TYR A 336 -3.56 21.79 -13.34
C TYR A 336 -2.78 23.03 -13.81
N ASN A 337 -1.88 23.52 -13.00
CA ASN A 337 -1.05 24.68 -13.29
C ASN A 337 0.38 24.48 -12.79
N SER A 338 1.36 24.57 -13.70
CA SER A 338 2.80 24.58 -13.38
C SER A 338 3.27 23.44 -12.45
N GLY A 339 2.70 22.24 -12.58
CA GLY A 339 3.07 21.07 -11.78
C GLY A 339 2.20 20.81 -10.55
N TYR A 340 1.18 21.64 -10.31
CA TYR A 340 0.29 21.51 -9.15
C TYR A 340 -1.18 21.66 -9.55
N TYR A 341 -2.08 21.08 -8.72
CA TYR A 341 -3.51 21.30 -8.87
C TYR A 341 -3.97 22.48 -8.03
N GLU A 342 -4.70 23.39 -8.64
CA GLU A 342 -5.18 24.64 -8.04
C GLU A 342 -6.71 24.77 -8.20
N ILE A 343 -7.33 25.45 -7.23
CA ILE A 343 -8.73 25.85 -7.27
C ILE A 343 -8.86 27.33 -6.96
N GLY A 344 -9.42 28.12 -7.91
CA GLY A 344 -9.55 29.57 -7.76
C GLY A 344 -8.21 30.31 -7.61
N GLY A 345 -7.11 29.74 -8.13
CA GLY A 345 -5.75 30.30 -8.03
C GLY A 345 -5.04 30.00 -6.70
N ALA A 346 -5.60 29.13 -5.86
CA ALA A 346 -4.99 28.66 -4.63
C ALA A 346 -4.69 27.15 -4.71
N ASP A 347 -3.73 26.69 -3.92
CA ASP A 347 -3.31 25.28 -3.88
C ASP A 347 -4.46 24.34 -3.50
N ALA A 348 -4.74 23.33 -4.32
CA ALA A 348 -5.70 22.28 -3.99
C ALA A 348 -5.07 21.31 -2.99
N LYS A 349 -5.56 21.31 -1.76
CA LYS A 349 -5.08 20.46 -0.68
C LYS A 349 -5.79 19.11 -0.61
N THR A 350 -6.98 19.01 -1.18
CA THR A 350 -7.67 17.76 -1.44
C THR A 350 -8.03 17.70 -2.91
N VAL A 351 -7.76 16.58 -3.56
CA VAL A 351 -8.14 16.32 -4.97
C VAL A 351 -8.81 14.94 -5.06
N VAL A 352 -9.94 14.91 -5.74
CA VAL A 352 -10.69 13.69 -6.05
C VAL A 352 -10.83 13.60 -7.57
N ILE A 353 -10.35 12.51 -8.13
CA ILE A 353 -10.47 12.18 -9.55
C ILE A 353 -11.33 10.91 -9.64
N LYS A 354 -12.42 10.95 -10.35
CA LYS A 354 -13.34 9.83 -10.50
C LYS A 354 -14.02 9.87 -11.86
N PRO A 355 -14.53 8.73 -12.36
CA PRO A 355 -15.26 8.70 -13.61
C PRO A 355 -16.42 9.70 -13.63
N ASP A 356 -16.59 10.39 -14.77
CA ASP A 356 -17.74 11.25 -14.99
C ASP A 356 -18.95 10.38 -15.41
N THR A 357 -19.89 10.25 -14.49
CA THR A 357 -21.14 9.50 -14.72
C THR A 357 -22.27 10.39 -15.23
N SER A 358 -21.99 11.61 -15.65
CA SER A 358 -22.99 12.52 -16.19
C SER A 358 -23.67 11.91 -17.43
N PRO A 359 -25.00 12.02 -17.56
CA PRO A 359 -25.68 11.54 -18.74
C PRO A 359 -25.13 12.21 -20.01
N ARG A 360 -24.77 11.41 -21.01
CA ARG A 360 -24.27 11.89 -22.30
C ARG A 360 -25.26 11.52 -23.41
N ILE A 361 -25.58 12.48 -24.26
CA ILE A 361 -26.34 12.22 -25.46
C ILE A 361 -25.37 12.25 -26.64
N ILE A 362 -25.29 11.14 -27.36
CA ILE A 362 -24.47 11.03 -28.57
C ILE A 362 -25.41 11.37 -29.77
N LEU A 363 -25.17 12.52 -30.38
CA LEU A 363 -25.87 12.95 -31.59
C LEU A 363 -24.96 12.77 -32.82
N GLY A 364 -24.99 11.59 -33.43
CA GLY A 364 -24.13 11.27 -34.57
C GLY A 364 -22.67 11.21 -34.22
N LYS A 365 -21.80 11.94 -34.96
CA LYS A 365 -20.37 12.02 -34.70
C LYS A 365 -19.96 13.10 -33.69
N GLN A 366 -20.89 13.83 -33.13
CA GLN A 366 -20.63 14.86 -32.12
C GLN A 366 -21.09 14.36 -30.75
N THR A 367 -20.14 14.33 -29.81
CA THR A 367 -20.43 14.05 -28.41
C THR A 367 -20.59 15.38 -27.68
N GLY A 368 -21.69 15.58 -26.99
CA GLY A 368 -21.95 16.76 -26.17
C GLY A 368 -22.38 16.37 -24.77
N ILE A 369 -21.87 17.09 -23.77
CA ILE A 369 -22.35 16.99 -22.39
C ILE A 369 -23.53 17.98 -22.26
N PHE A 370 -24.71 17.46 -21.97
CA PHE A 370 -25.85 18.32 -21.64
C PHE A 370 -25.94 18.43 -20.12
N LYS A 371 -25.65 19.60 -19.60
CA LYS A 371 -25.99 19.93 -18.20
C LYS A 371 -27.48 20.26 -18.17
N THR A 372 -28.26 19.46 -17.45
CA THR A 372 -29.60 19.89 -17.07
C THR A 372 -29.44 20.96 -16.01
N GLU A 373 -29.75 22.22 -16.33
CA GLU A 373 -29.97 23.23 -15.30
C GLU A 373 -31.26 22.86 -14.55
N GLU A 374 -31.15 22.59 -13.23
CA GLU A 374 -32.28 22.54 -12.31
C GLU A 374 -32.69 23.95 -11.86
#